data_793ab5f3889d8218a00d139f8556c596
#
_entry.id   793ab5f3889d8218a00d139f8556c596
#
_cell.length_a   1.000
_cell.length_b   1.000
_cell.length_c   1.000
_cell.angle_alpha   90.00
_cell.angle_beta   90.00
_cell.angle_gamma   90.00
#
_symmetry.space_group_name_H-M   'P 1'
#
loop_
_entity.id
_entity.type
_entity.pdbx_description
1 polymer ?
#
loop_
_entity_poly.entity_id
_entity_poly.type
_entity_poly.pdbx_seq_one_letter_code
_entity_poly.pdbx_strand_id
1 'polypeptide(L)'
;MKTIVRKVALVGATALLATVGYPTSAGAVELTCGATITQSTTLTADLGPCPDYGLHIGANNITLNLNGFRIFGTNEPRDGAGVWMVGRSGVTVTNGIIEFFDAGVAIEGGGGNTVSNMTLQHNIGGLRSFYGDGVAILSSVNNLVTNSTMRNNGPFSGVGLYSLVDGDHPRATTGTSTGNQIIGNVVTDNVAARAGGPVTSTDNDGIRIEPETHGNLISGNIVRNNGLDGIALFAGSSNNIITNNTVEGHGMYRTSVRRGNGIILFNRGTGNVVENNLVRGNADNGIVVQGPVGANAGATNNTIRFNLSFGNSVRPPLNPNPGGPFGGPTFDLQDRNVDCDNNVWFGNRYRTAFPACTTTGGAPI
;
A
#
# COMPACT_ATOMS: atom_id res chain seq x y z
N MET A 1 94.80 -48.39 18.41
CA MET A 1 93.87 -47.47 17.70
C MET A 1 92.47 -48.00 17.88
N LYS A 2 91.62 -47.33 18.61
CA LYS A 2 90.23 -47.72 18.90
C LYS A 2 89.31 -46.84 18.00
N THR A 3 88.62 -47.49 17.11
CA THR A 3 87.66 -46.86 16.16
C THR A 3 86.31 -46.74 16.90
N ILE A 4 85.81 -45.50 17.09
CA ILE A 4 84.51 -45.21 17.70
C ILE A 4 83.50 -45.14 16.54
N VAL A 5 82.56 -46.06 16.51
CA VAL A 5 81.37 -45.99 15.55
C VAL A 5 80.24 -45.23 16.26
N ARG A 6 79.91 -44.07 15.75
CA ARG A 6 78.71 -43.31 16.20
C ARG A 6 77.49 -43.84 15.47
N LYS A 7 76.51 -44.31 16.24
CA LYS A 7 75.15 -44.61 15.75
C LYS A 7 74.36 -43.31 15.65
N VAL A 8 73.86 -43.01 14.44
CA VAL A 8 72.92 -41.91 14.23
C VAL A 8 71.52 -42.51 14.38
N ALA A 9 70.76 -42.01 15.31
CA ALA A 9 69.34 -42.34 15.48
C ALA A 9 68.50 -41.46 14.54
N LEU A 10 67.78 -42.12 13.61
CA LEU A 10 66.78 -41.47 12.74
C LEU A 10 65.50 -41.29 13.57
N VAL A 11 65.12 -40.01 13.86
CA VAL A 11 63.81 -39.66 14.44
C VAL A 11 62.83 -39.53 13.28
N GLY A 12 61.92 -40.47 13.18
CA GLY A 12 60.83 -40.42 12.22
C GLY A 12 59.79 -39.37 12.65
N ALA A 13 59.63 -38.26 11.90
CA ALA A 13 58.56 -37.32 12.04
C ALA A 13 57.29 -37.87 11.40
N THR A 14 56.31 -38.27 12.20
CA THR A 14 54.95 -38.58 11.75
C THR A 14 54.23 -37.27 11.48
N ALA A 15 53.98 -36.93 10.19
CA ALA A 15 53.17 -35.83 9.77
C ALA A 15 51.69 -36.19 10.06
N LEU A 16 51.07 -35.46 11.04
CA LEU A 16 49.62 -35.47 11.22
C LEU A 16 48.99 -34.68 10.05
N LEU A 17 48.37 -35.41 9.11
CA LEU A 17 47.47 -34.75 8.14
C LEU A 17 46.21 -34.31 8.85
N ALA A 18 46.12 -33.00 9.17
CA ALA A 18 44.89 -32.39 9.56
C ALA A 18 43.97 -32.33 8.32
N THR A 19 42.94 -33.15 8.31
CA THR A 19 41.86 -33.02 7.32
C THR A 19 41.11 -31.71 7.63
N VAL A 20 41.37 -30.72 6.82
CA VAL A 20 40.55 -29.51 6.79
C VAL A 20 39.18 -29.93 6.25
N GLY A 21 38.23 -30.15 7.14
CA GLY A 21 36.84 -30.36 6.76
C GLY A 21 36.34 -29.07 6.11
N TYR A 22 36.14 -29.09 4.81
CA TYR A 22 35.39 -28.02 4.15
C TYR A 22 33.99 -27.97 4.77
N PRO A 23 33.50 -26.81 5.18
CA PRO A 23 32.12 -26.71 5.61
C PRO A 23 31.27 -27.19 4.43
N THR A 24 30.54 -28.26 4.62
CA THR A 24 29.50 -28.67 3.69
C THR A 24 28.57 -27.46 3.55
N SER A 25 28.44 -26.90 2.37
CA SER A 25 27.45 -25.90 2.08
C SER A 25 26.11 -26.44 2.61
N ALA A 26 25.55 -25.78 3.60
CA ALA A 26 24.19 -26.08 4.03
C ALA A 26 23.35 -26.09 2.75
N GLY A 27 22.81 -27.22 2.39
CA GLY A 27 22.04 -27.38 1.16
C GLY A 27 20.99 -26.29 1.16
N ALA A 28 20.88 -25.55 0.06
CA ALA A 28 19.84 -24.56 -0.10
C ALA A 28 18.51 -25.25 0.19
N VAL A 29 17.81 -24.85 1.26
CA VAL A 29 16.49 -25.39 1.55
C VAL A 29 15.61 -24.90 0.41
N GLU A 30 15.14 -25.83 -0.41
CA GLU A 30 14.21 -25.52 -1.48
C GLU A 30 12.90 -25.03 -0.82
N LEU A 31 12.59 -23.75 -1.00
CA LEU A 31 11.38 -23.16 -0.47
C LEU A 31 10.18 -23.70 -1.24
N THR A 32 9.16 -24.11 -0.53
CA THR A 32 7.87 -24.54 -1.08
C THR A 32 6.79 -23.52 -0.74
N CYS A 33 5.73 -23.50 -1.54
CA CYS A 33 4.56 -22.67 -1.26
C CYS A 33 3.99 -22.97 0.14
N GLY A 34 3.59 -21.92 0.85
CA GLY A 34 3.10 -22.01 2.21
C GLY A 34 4.18 -22.22 3.29
N ALA A 35 5.45 -22.31 2.92
CA ALA A 35 6.52 -22.47 3.90
C ALA A 35 6.61 -21.27 4.85
N THR A 36 6.93 -21.56 6.12
CA THR A 36 7.19 -20.53 7.13
C THR A 36 8.70 -20.30 7.26
N ILE A 37 9.15 -19.08 6.96
CA ILE A 37 10.55 -18.71 7.11
C ILE A 37 10.80 -18.06 8.48
N THR A 38 11.84 -18.53 9.18
CA THR A 38 12.22 -18.08 10.53
C THR A 38 13.60 -17.44 10.59
N GLN A 39 14.25 -17.28 9.47
CA GLN A 39 15.55 -16.62 9.32
C GLN A 39 15.60 -15.83 8.02
N SER A 40 16.54 -14.90 7.91
CA SER A 40 16.75 -14.14 6.67
C SER A 40 17.01 -15.09 5.51
N THR A 41 16.26 -14.87 4.43
CA THR A 41 16.19 -15.78 3.29
C THR A 41 16.30 -15.00 1.99
N THR A 42 17.09 -15.52 1.06
CA THR A 42 17.19 -14.99 -0.30
C THR A 42 16.71 -16.05 -1.28
N LEU A 43 15.78 -15.69 -2.17
CA LEU A 43 15.34 -16.60 -3.22
C LEU A 43 16.47 -16.87 -4.23
N THR A 44 16.51 -18.10 -4.73
CA THR A 44 17.44 -18.53 -5.78
C THR A 44 16.72 -18.95 -7.06
N ALA A 45 15.37 -18.98 -7.03
CA ALA A 45 14.49 -19.28 -8.15
C ALA A 45 13.10 -18.69 -7.90
N ASP A 46 12.26 -18.68 -8.91
CA ASP A 46 10.83 -18.39 -8.79
C ASP A 46 10.14 -19.41 -7.87
N LEU A 47 9.19 -18.93 -7.06
CA LEU A 47 8.35 -19.75 -6.20
C LEU A 47 6.90 -19.75 -6.70
N GLY A 48 6.41 -20.90 -7.10
CA GLY A 48 5.03 -21.06 -7.56
C GLY A 48 4.88 -22.05 -8.73
N PRO A 49 3.66 -22.26 -9.26
CA PRO A 49 2.42 -21.59 -8.84
C PRO A 49 1.93 -22.07 -7.45
N CYS A 50 1.66 -21.13 -6.56
CA CYS A 50 1.21 -21.43 -5.22
C CYS A 50 -0.32 -21.53 -5.17
N PRO A 51 -0.87 -22.59 -4.57
CA PRO A 51 -2.33 -22.76 -4.54
C PRO A 51 -3.05 -21.82 -3.58
N ASP A 52 -2.41 -21.39 -2.48
CA ASP A 52 -2.98 -20.51 -1.46
C ASP A 52 -1.99 -19.39 -1.09
N TYR A 53 -1.08 -19.63 -0.17
CA TYR A 53 -0.07 -18.66 0.25
C TYR A 53 1.27 -18.90 -0.43
N GLY A 54 1.99 -17.83 -0.72
CA GLY A 54 3.39 -17.92 -1.13
C GLY A 54 4.27 -18.31 0.06
N LEU A 55 4.59 -17.36 0.95
CA LEU A 55 5.42 -17.58 2.14
C LEU A 55 4.80 -16.95 3.39
N HIS A 56 4.99 -17.61 4.53
CA HIS A 56 4.69 -17.06 5.85
C HIS A 56 5.96 -16.55 6.52
N ILE A 57 5.88 -15.38 7.15
CA ILE A 57 6.95 -14.86 7.99
C ILE A 57 6.77 -15.37 9.42
N GLY A 58 7.69 -16.20 9.89
CA GLY A 58 7.63 -16.85 11.21
C GLY A 58 8.46 -16.20 12.31
N ALA A 59 9.32 -15.23 11.99
CA ALA A 59 10.21 -14.58 12.97
C ALA A 59 10.28 -13.07 12.77
N ASN A 60 10.69 -12.34 13.81
CA ASN A 60 10.97 -10.92 13.77
C ASN A 60 12.39 -10.65 13.26
N ASN A 61 12.64 -9.43 12.79
CA ASN A 61 13.96 -8.91 12.41
C ASN A 61 14.66 -9.76 11.33
N ILE A 62 13.90 -10.31 10.39
CA ILE A 62 14.42 -11.08 9.26
C ILE A 62 14.17 -10.35 7.95
N THR A 63 14.99 -10.67 6.95
CA THR A 63 14.84 -10.17 5.58
C THR A 63 14.45 -11.30 4.64
N LEU A 64 13.37 -11.12 3.89
CA LEU A 64 13.05 -11.90 2.71
C LEU A 64 13.46 -11.09 1.47
N ASN A 65 14.56 -11.49 0.84
CA ASN A 65 15.02 -10.89 -0.41
C ASN A 65 14.64 -11.81 -1.57
N LEU A 66 13.74 -11.33 -2.44
CA LEU A 66 13.34 -12.10 -3.62
C LEU A 66 14.42 -12.12 -4.72
N ASN A 67 15.46 -11.28 -4.59
CA ASN A 67 16.64 -11.28 -5.49
C ASN A 67 16.29 -11.20 -7.00
N GLY A 68 15.22 -10.49 -7.33
CA GLY A 68 14.70 -10.37 -8.69
C GLY A 68 13.76 -11.49 -9.13
N PHE A 69 13.63 -12.56 -8.35
CA PHE A 69 12.69 -13.65 -8.61
C PHE A 69 11.26 -13.26 -8.22
N ARG A 70 10.32 -14.10 -8.57
CA ARG A 70 8.91 -13.91 -8.29
C ARG A 70 8.35 -14.98 -7.35
N ILE A 71 7.34 -14.57 -6.58
CA ILE A 71 6.41 -15.46 -5.90
C ILE A 71 5.07 -15.29 -6.60
N PHE A 72 4.47 -16.38 -7.11
CA PHE A 72 3.25 -16.27 -7.90
C PHE A 72 2.22 -17.35 -7.57
N GLY A 73 0.97 -16.93 -7.55
CA GLY A 73 -0.19 -17.80 -7.34
C GLY A 73 -0.71 -18.43 -8.62
N THR A 74 -1.88 -19.06 -8.55
CA THR A 74 -2.51 -19.78 -9.68
C THR A 74 -3.47 -18.92 -10.50
N ASN A 75 -3.61 -17.63 -10.19
CA ASN A 75 -4.61 -16.72 -10.78
C ASN A 75 -6.08 -17.19 -10.58
N GLU A 76 -6.30 -18.04 -9.62
CA GLU A 76 -7.65 -18.44 -9.17
C GLU A 76 -8.07 -17.56 -7.99
N PRO A 77 -9.37 -17.25 -7.84
CA PRO A 77 -9.86 -16.47 -6.69
C PRO A 77 -9.62 -17.26 -5.40
N ARG A 78 -8.60 -16.91 -4.65
CA ARG A 78 -8.22 -17.59 -3.41
C ARG A 78 -7.94 -16.59 -2.29
N ASP A 79 -7.96 -17.08 -1.08
CA ASP A 79 -7.88 -16.27 0.15
C ASP A 79 -6.44 -16.12 0.66
N GLY A 80 -5.43 -16.08 -0.20
CA GLY A 80 -4.02 -16.11 0.17
C GLY A 80 -3.24 -14.84 -0.19
N ALA A 81 -2.14 -14.62 0.50
CA ALA A 81 -1.16 -13.58 0.19
C ALA A 81 0.14 -14.16 -0.33
N GLY A 82 0.82 -13.42 -1.21
CA GLY A 82 2.15 -13.84 -1.67
C GLY A 82 3.15 -13.90 -0.53
N VAL A 83 3.16 -12.89 0.35
CA VAL A 83 3.86 -12.91 1.64
C VAL A 83 2.90 -12.49 2.73
N TRP A 84 2.78 -13.30 3.77
CA TRP A 84 1.92 -13.05 4.90
C TRP A 84 2.69 -13.03 6.21
N MET A 85 2.48 -12.00 7.02
CA MET A 85 3.10 -11.85 8.32
C MET A 85 2.07 -11.43 9.38
N VAL A 86 1.99 -12.18 10.48
CA VAL A 86 1.07 -11.94 11.59
C VAL A 86 1.85 -11.66 12.86
N GLY A 87 1.63 -10.49 13.46
CA GLY A 87 2.28 -10.08 14.71
C GLY A 87 3.80 -9.95 14.59
N ARG A 88 4.33 -9.70 13.40
CA ARG A 88 5.79 -9.63 13.17
C ARG A 88 6.27 -8.18 13.16
N SER A 89 7.52 -8.00 13.62
CA SER A 89 8.15 -6.70 13.69
C SER A 89 9.57 -6.71 13.13
N GLY A 90 9.96 -5.60 12.49
CA GLY A 90 11.30 -5.43 11.94
C GLY A 90 11.60 -6.31 10.73
N VAL A 91 10.58 -6.80 10.04
CA VAL A 91 10.74 -7.65 8.84
C VAL A 91 10.95 -6.77 7.61
N THR A 92 11.85 -7.19 6.73
CA THR A 92 12.02 -6.58 5.40
C THR A 92 11.64 -7.57 4.30
N VAL A 93 10.76 -7.15 3.38
CA VAL A 93 10.45 -7.87 2.14
C VAL A 93 10.91 -7.01 0.98
N THR A 94 11.80 -7.52 0.13
CA THR A 94 12.46 -6.69 -0.87
C THR A 94 12.87 -7.40 -2.17
N ASN A 95 13.04 -6.60 -3.23
CA ASN A 95 13.69 -6.98 -4.50
C ASN A 95 13.01 -8.10 -5.27
N GLY A 96 11.80 -7.94 -5.73
CA GLY A 96 11.19 -8.95 -6.58
C GLY A 96 9.76 -8.67 -6.98
N ILE A 97 9.08 -9.71 -7.45
CA ILE A 97 7.72 -9.63 -7.98
C ILE A 97 6.81 -10.54 -7.15
N ILE A 98 5.62 -10.06 -6.81
CA ILE A 98 4.56 -10.89 -6.23
C ILE A 98 3.29 -10.68 -7.04
N GLU A 99 2.70 -11.78 -7.52
CA GLU A 99 1.55 -11.72 -8.43
C GLU A 99 0.60 -12.91 -8.29
N PHE A 100 -0.67 -12.69 -8.68
CA PHE A 100 -1.73 -13.72 -8.73
C PHE A 100 -2.13 -14.28 -7.37
N PHE A 101 -2.14 -13.46 -6.35
CA PHE A 101 -2.71 -13.75 -5.02
C PHE A 101 -3.92 -12.86 -4.75
N ASP A 102 -4.55 -13.06 -3.61
CA ASP A 102 -5.56 -12.13 -3.09
C ASP A 102 -4.90 -10.83 -2.60
N ALA A 103 -3.72 -10.91 -1.97
CA ALA A 103 -2.86 -9.75 -1.74
C ALA A 103 -1.40 -10.05 -2.10
N GLY A 104 -0.66 -9.03 -2.51
CA GLY A 104 0.78 -9.19 -2.71
C GLY A 104 1.49 -9.44 -1.38
N VAL A 105 1.48 -8.45 -0.50
CA VAL A 105 2.02 -8.53 0.87
C VAL A 105 0.94 -8.16 1.87
N ALA A 106 0.67 -9.01 2.85
CA ALA A 106 -0.24 -8.74 3.95
C ALA A 106 0.52 -8.67 5.29
N ILE A 107 0.34 -7.55 6.00
CA ILE A 107 0.94 -7.26 7.30
C ILE A 107 -0.18 -7.14 8.32
N GLU A 108 -0.35 -8.13 9.20
CA GLU A 108 -1.37 -8.14 10.25
C GLU A 108 -0.72 -7.94 11.62
N GLY A 109 -1.05 -6.86 12.31
CA GLY A 109 -0.45 -6.55 13.62
C GLY A 109 1.07 -6.36 13.55
N GLY A 110 1.72 -6.30 14.72
CA GLY A 110 3.13 -6.02 14.81
C GLY A 110 3.50 -4.61 14.33
N GLY A 111 4.73 -4.43 13.81
CA GLY A 111 5.10 -3.12 13.29
C GLY A 111 6.58 -2.94 12.95
N GLY A 112 6.90 -1.77 12.38
CA GLY A 112 8.28 -1.48 11.95
C GLY A 112 8.76 -2.37 10.81
N ASN A 113 7.85 -2.90 9.99
CA ASN A 113 8.18 -3.73 8.83
C ASN A 113 8.42 -2.85 7.60
N THR A 114 9.21 -3.36 6.66
CA THR A 114 9.53 -2.67 5.41
C THR A 114 9.18 -3.52 4.20
N VAL A 115 8.45 -2.94 3.26
CA VAL A 115 8.25 -3.47 1.91
C VAL A 115 8.91 -2.52 0.93
N SER A 116 9.93 -2.95 0.22
CA SER A 116 10.73 -2.06 -0.62
C SER A 116 11.21 -2.69 -1.91
N ASN A 117 11.34 -1.88 -2.98
CA ASN A 117 11.85 -2.33 -4.27
C ASN A 117 11.08 -3.55 -4.84
N MET A 118 9.76 -3.56 -4.65
CA MET A 118 8.87 -4.64 -5.06
C MET A 118 8.02 -4.24 -6.26
N THR A 119 7.66 -5.22 -7.08
CA THR A 119 6.54 -5.11 -8.02
C THR A 119 5.43 -6.04 -7.53
N LEU A 120 4.30 -5.45 -7.12
CA LEU A 120 3.13 -6.15 -6.62
C LEU A 120 2.02 -5.96 -7.66
N GLN A 121 1.68 -7.02 -8.40
CA GLN A 121 0.82 -6.88 -9.57
C GLN A 121 -0.14 -8.05 -9.72
N HIS A 122 -1.29 -7.79 -10.39
CA HIS A 122 -2.29 -8.80 -10.69
C HIS A 122 -2.77 -9.58 -9.45
N ASN A 123 -2.73 -8.95 -8.28
CA ASN A 123 -3.30 -9.53 -7.07
C ASN A 123 -4.79 -9.19 -7.05
N ILE A 124 -5.63 -10.22 -7.16
CA ILE A 124 -7.06 -10.05 -7.35
C ILE A 124 -7.81 -10.79 -6.26
N GLY A 125 -8.41 -10.02 -5.36
CA GLY A 125 -9.09 -10.52 -4.19
C GLY A 125 -10.49 -11.05 -4.44
N GLY A 126 -10.82 -12.03 -3.62
CA GLY A 126 -12.18 -12.44 -3.34
C GLY A 126 -12.81 -11.58 -2.23
N LEU A 127 -14.10 -11.84 -1.87
CA LEU A 127 -14.79 -11.09 -0.79
C LEU A 127 -14.33 -11.43 0.63
N ARG A 128 -13.34 -12.26 0.84
CA ARG A 128 -13.15 -12.89 2.15
C ARG A 128 -11.76 -12.83 2.77
N SER A 129 -10.76 -12.18 2.17
CA SER A 129 -9.44 -12.18 2.80
C SER A 129 -8.69 -10.85 2.80
N PHE A 130 -8.08 -10.44 1.68
CA PHE A 130 -7.26 -9.22 1.63
C PHE A 130 -7.71 -8.22 0.56
N TYR A 131 -8.87 -8.43 -0.01
CA TYR A 131 -9.56 -7.55 -0.95
C TYR A 131 -8.82 -7.19 -2.26
N GLY A 132 -7.72 -7.87 -2.58
CA GLY A 132 -7.00 -7.62 -3.83
C GLY A 132 -6.02 -6.47 -3.75
N ASP A 133 -5.46 -6.21 -2.60
CA ASP A 133 -4.47 -5.15 -2.45
C ASP A 133 -3.08 -5.57 -2.94
N GLY A 134 -2.33 -4.61 -3.45
CA GLY A 134 -0.90 -4.82 -3.64
C GLY A 134 -0.21 -5.01 -2.28
N VAL A 135 -0.44 -4.09 -1.33
CA VAL A 135 -0.03 -4.20 0.08
C VAL A 135 -1.23 -3.94 0.97
N ALA A 136 -1.55 -4.87 1.87
CA ALA A 136 -2.54 -4.71 2.92
C ALA A 136 -1.87 -4.57 4.29
N ILE A 137 -2.10 -3.46 4.99
CA ILE A 137 -1.60 -3.20 6.35
C ILE A 137 -2.79 -3.18 7.29
N LEU A 138 -2.90 -4.20 8.16
CA LEU A 138 -4.04 -4.44 9.01
C LEU A 138 -3.65 -4.32 10.49
N SER A 139 -4.19 -3.33 11.19
CA SER A 139 -3.93 -3.10 12.61
C SER A 139 -2.43 -3.15 12.95
N SER A 140 -1.60 -2.58 12.10
CA SER A 140 -0.14 -2.66 12.18
C SER A 140 0.47 -1.26 12.15
N VAL A 141 1.57 -1.06 12.86
CA VAL A 141 2.09 0.28 13.15
C VAL A 141 3.51 0.49 12.61
N ASN A 142 3.82 1.75 12.24
CA ASN A 142 5.18 2.17 11.89
C ASN A 142 5.82 1.36 10.75
N ASN A 143 5.03 0.86 9.81
CA ASN A 143 5.56 0.15 8.65
C ASN A 143 5.96 1.14 7.55
N LEU A 144 6.91 0.73 6.71
CA LEU A 144 7.38 1.50 5.57
C LEU A 144 7.12 0.72 4.26
N VAL A 145 6.36 1.33 3.34
CA VAL A 145 6.24 0.85 1.96
C VAL A 145 6.92 1.87 1.06
N THR A 146 7.98 1.47 0.37
CA THR A 146 8.78 2.43 -0.39
C THR A 146 9.38 1.86 -1.67
N ASN A 147 9.63 2.76 -2.65
CA ASN A 147 10.30 2.43 -3.91
C ASN A 147 9.70 1.19 -4.62
N SER A 148 8.40 1.02 -4.51
CA SER A 148 7.70 -0.16 -5.02
C SER A 148 6.64 0.24 -6.03
N THR A 149 6.28 -0.70 -6.90
CA THR A 149 5.22 -0.52 -7.89
C THR A 149 4.05 -1.45 -7.56
N MET A 150 2.87 -0.89 -7.33
CA MET A 150 1.61 -1.59 -7.18
C MET A 150 0.74 -1.33 -8.39
N ARG A 151 0.47 -2.38 -9.19
CA ARG A 151 -0.28 -2.22 -10.44
C ARG A 151 -1.20 -3.39 -10.77
N ASN A 152 -2.30 -3.09 -11.44
CA ASN A 152 -3.27 -4.11 -11.87
C ASN A 152 -3.79 -4.97 -10.71
N ASN A 153 -3.84 -4.43 -9.51
CA ASN A 153 -4.44 -5.07 -8.35
C ASN A 153 -5.91 -4.68 -8.24
N GLY A 154 -6.67 -5.36 -7.40
CA GLY A 154 -8.07 -5.03 -7.13
C GLY A 154 -8.87 -6.20 -6.52
N PRO A 155 -10.09 -5.95 -6.13
CA PRO A 155 -10.95 -4.77 -6.39
C PRO A 155 -10.84 -3.60 -5.42
N PHE A 156 -9.92 -3.57 -4.43
CA PHE A 156 -9.90 -2.49 -3.45
C PHE A 156 -8.80 -1.45 -3.70
N SER A 157 -7.51 -1.80 -3.54
CA SER A 157 -6.49 -0.77 -3.67
C SER A 157 -5.11 -1.26 -4.11
N GLY A 158 -4.26 -0.31 -4.52
CA GLY A 158 -2.83 -0.58 -4.65
C GLY A 158 -2.19 -0.77 -3.28
N VAL A 159 -2.51 0.11 -2.32
CA VAL A 159 -2.10 0.02 -0.91
C VAL A 159 -3.29 0.33 -0.02
N GLY A 160 -3.63 -0.58 0.88
CA GLY A 160 -4.69 -0.41 1.87
C GLY A 160 -4.15 -0.39 3.30
N LEU A 161 -4.59 0.60 4.08
CA LEU A 161 -4.34 0.71 5.52
C LEU A 161 -5.67 0.51 6.25
N TYR A 162 -5.76 -0.51 7.08
CA TYR A 162 -7.00 -0.94 7.73
C TYR A 162 -6.87 -0.88 9.25
N SER A 163 -7.79 -0.18 9.89
CA SER A 163 -8.01 -0.26 11.34
C SER A 163 -9.24 -1.08 11.59
N LEU A 164 -9.13 -2.12 12.39
CA LEU A 164 -10.16 -3.15 12.51
C LEU A 164 -11.22 -2.82 13.57
N VAL A 165 -11.41 -1.55 13.84
CA VAL A 165 -12.46 -1.07 14.75
C VAL A 165 -13.86 -1.23 14.16
N ASP A 166 -13.99 -1.20 12.83
CA ASP A 166 -15.27 -1.21 12.13
C ASP A 166 -15.76 -2.57 11.63
N GLY A 167 -14.99 -3.64 11.81
CA GLY A 167 -15.43 -5.00 11.48
C GLY A 167 -15.60 -5.32 9.99
N ASP A 168 -15.22 -4.41 9.10
CA ASP A 168 -15.41 -4.61 7.65
C ASP A 168 -14.37 -5.56 7.03
N HIS A 169 -13.24 -5.77 7.70
CA HIS A 169 -12.26 -6.73 7.24
C HIS A 169 -12.43 -8.09 7.94
N PRO A 170 -12.57 -9.19 7.19
CA PRO A 170 -12.84 -10.51 7.78
C PRO A 170 -11.71 -11.09 8.64
N ARG A 171 -10.52 -10.49 8.63
CA ARG A 171 -9.36 -10.90 9.44
C ARG A 171 -9.06 -9.92 10.56
N ALA A 172 -10.09 -9.42 11.21
CA ALA A 172 -9.98 -8.41 12.24
C ALA A 172 -9.16 -8.89 13.45
N THR A 173 -7.91 -8.46 13.55
CA THR A 173 -7.26 -8.28 14.85
C THR A 173 -7.67 -6.91 15.39
N THR A 174 -7.93 -6.77 16.66
CA THR A 174 -8.27 -5.48 17.27
C THR A 174 -7.09 -4.53 17.25
N GLY A 175 -7.23 -3.35 16.63
CA GLY A 175 -6.16 -2.34 16.64
C GLY A 175 -6.30 -1.33 15.51
N THR A 176 -5.46 -0.30 15.55
CA THR A 176 -5.41 0.77 14.55
C THR A 176 -4.14 0.69 13.73
N SER A 177 -4.22 1.04 12.45
CA SER A 177 -3.04 1.24 11.60
C SER A 177 -2.57 2.69 11.75
N THR A 178 -1.43 2.89 12.44
CA THR A 178 -0.91 4.23 12.73
C THR A 178 0.61 4.33 12.53
N GLY A 179 1.06 5.55 12.20
CA GLY A 179 2.50 5.81 12.00
C GLY A 179 3.09 5.16 10.75
N ASN A 180 2.28 4.59 9.88
CA ASN A 180 2.77 3.94 8.66
C ASN A 180 3.19 5.00 7.63
N GLN A 181 4.17 4.65 6.82
CA GLN A 181 4.76 5.52 5.81
C GLN A 181 4.67 4.85 4.44
N ILE A 182 3.98 5.51 3.50
CA ILE A 182 3.86 5.09 2.10
C ILE A 182 4.61 6.13 1.27
N ILE A 183 5.87 5.82 0.90
CA ILE A 183 6.79 6.84 0.41
C ILE A 183 7.45 6.45 -0.91
N GLY A 184 7.35 7.32 -1.92
CA GLY A 184 8.12 7.18 -3.17
C GLY A 184 7.71 5.97 -4.01
N ASN A 185 6.45 5.56 -3.97
CA ASN A 185 5.94 4.43 -4.74
C ASN A 185 5.27 4.88 -6.04
N VAL A 186 5.12 3.94 -6.97
CA VAL A 186 4.26 4.06 -8.15
C VAL A 186 3.04 3.17 -7.94
N VAL A 187 1.85 3.78 -7.85
CA VAL A 187 0.58 3.10 -7.63
C VAL A 187 -0.31 3.36 -8.84
N THR A 188 -0.39 2.40 -9.75
CA THR A 188 -0.96 2.67 -11.07
C THR A 188 -1.83 1.54 -11.61
N ASP A 189 -2.85 1.92 -12.38
CA ASP A 189 -3.69 0.97 -13.13
C ASP A 189 -4.32 -0.13 -12.24
N ASN A 190 -4.59 0.16 -10.97
CA ASN A 190 -5.32 -0.73 -10.10
C ASN A 190 -6.81 -0.61 -10.47
N VAL A 191 -7.24 -1.44 -11.41
CA VAL A 191 -8.56 -1.43 -12.03
C VAL A 191 -9.16 -2.83 -12.12
N ALA A 192 -8.49 -3.83 -11.55
CA ALA A 192 -8.94 -5.20 -11.65
C ALA A 192 -10.29 -5.37 -10.97
N ALA A 193 -11.22 -5.95 -11.72
CA ALA A 193 -12.48 -6.37 -11.17
C ALA A 193 -12.26 -7.61 -10.29
N ARG A 194 -13.12 -7.76 -9.29
CA ARG A 194 -13.20 -9.00 -8.55
C ARG A 194 -13.34 -10.20 -9.49
N ALA A 195 -12.58 -11.25 -9.23
CA ALA A 195 -12.68 -12.49 -9.99
C ALA A 195 -14.14 -13.04 -9.97
N GLY A 196 -14.73 -13.15 -11.17
CA GLY A 196 -16.12 -13.60 -11.34
C GLY A 196 -17.21 -12.60 -10.96
N GLY A 197 -16.85 -11.37 -10.56
CA GLY A 197 -17.79 -10.31 -10.25
C GLY A 197 -17.95 -9.28 -11.39
N PRO A 198 -19.07 -8.54 -11.42
CA PRO A 198 -19.21 -7.43 -12.36
C PRO A 198 -18.21 -6.32 -12.01
N VAL A 199 -17.60 -5.73 -13.02
CA VAL A 199 -16.66 -4.58 -12.92
C VAL A 199 -17.26 -3.38 -12.14
N THR A 200 -18.57 -3.39 -11.94
CA THR A 200 -19.33 -2.35 -11.25
C THR A 200 -19.22 -2.33 -9.73
N SER A 201 -18.61 -3.33 -9.10
CA SER A 201 -18.52 -3.46 -7.63
C SER A 201 -17.13 -3.15 -7.07
N THR A 202 -16.31 -2.42 -7.80
CA THR A 202 -14.91 -2.22 -7.46
C THR A 202 -14.68 -0.86 -6.83
N ASP A 203 -13.98 -0.85 -5.71
CA ASP A 203 -13.49 0.34 -5.00
C ASP A 203 -11.99 0.53 -5.27
N ASN A 204 -11.55 0.37 -6.49
CA ASN A 204 -10.16 0.37 -6.95
C ASN A 204 -9.46 1.73 -6.71
N ASP A 205 -9.20 2.06 -5.46
CA ASP A 205 -8.44 3.25 -5.09
C ASP A 205 -6.93 3.03 -5.33
N GLY A 206 -6.20 4.09 -5.49
CA GLY A 206 -4.74 3.99 -5.52
C GLY A 206 -4.19 3.65 -4.13
N ILE A 207 -4.35 4.58 -3.18
CA ILE A 207 -4.01 4.42 -1.77
C ILE A 207 -5.26 4.65 -0.94
N ARG A 208 -5.60 3.67 -0.11
CA ARG A 208 -6.81 3.65 0.69
C ARG A 208 -6.45 3.68 2.18
N ILE A 209 -7.02 4.64 2.90
CA ILE A 209 -6.90 4.77 4.35
C ILE A 209 -8.29 4.56 4.92
N GLU A 210 -8.53 3.39 5.49
CA GLU A 210 -9.82 2.94 5.98
C GLU A 210 -10.25 3.66 7.28
N PRO A 211 -11.52 3.55 7.68
CA PRO A 211 -12.04 4.22 8.87
C PRO A 211 -11.15 4.05 10.11
N GLU A 212 -11.12 5.11 10.95
CA GLU A 212 -10.38 5.14 12.22
C GLU A 212 -8.87 4.87 12.10
N THR A 213 -8.28 5.13 10.94
CA THR A 213 -6.84 4.98 10.66
C THR A 213 -6.14 6.34 10.77
N HIS A 214 -5.09 6.44 11.61
CA HIS A 214 -4.58 7.74 12.06
C HIS A 214 -3.06 7.89 11.91
N GLY A 215 -2.62 9.16 11.76
CA GLY A 215 -1.21 9.54 11.92
C GLY A 215 -0.26 8.90 10.90
N ASN A 216 -0.74 8.59 9.70
CA ASN A 216 0.09 8.00 8.64
C ASN A 216 0.63 9.07 7.70
N LEU A 217 1.77 8.78 7.06
CA LEU A 217 2.42 9.64 6.08
C LEU A 217 2.36 9.02 4.68
N ILE A 218 1.74 9.73 3.74
CA ILE A 218 1.68 9.37 2.33
C ILE A 218 2.43 10.44 1.54
N SER A 219 3.65 10.15 1.09
CA SER A 219 4.55 11.18 0.56
C SER A 219 5.32 10.77 -0.68
N GLY A 220 5.42 11.69 -1.65
CA GLY A 220 6.28 11.51 -2.82
C GLY A 220 5.85 10.37 -3.76
N ASN A 221 4.61 9.91 -3.69
CA ASN A 221 4.12 8.82 -4.54
C ASN A 221 3.63 9.37 -5.88
N ILE A 222 3.73 8.53 -6.91
CA ILE A 222 3.06 8.72 -8.20
C ILE A 222 1.84 7.80 -8.20
N VAL A 223 0.65 8.37 -8.05
CA VAL A 223 -0.62 7.65 -7.99
C VAL A 223 -1.42 8.01 -9.23
N ARG A 224 -1.66 7.03 -10.13
CA ARG A 224 -2.29 7.35 -11.42
C ARG A 224 -3.17 6.24 -11.98
N ASN A 225 -4.16 6.63 -12.78
CA ASN A 225 -5.00 5.71 -13.57
C ASN A 225 -5.67 4.61 -12.73
N ASN A 226 -5.94 4.82 -11.46
CA ASN A 226 -6.67 3.83 -10.66
C ASN A 226 -8.17 3.95 -10.93
N GLY A 227 -8.90 2.88 -10.64
CA GLY A 227 -10.28 2.73 -11.09
C GLY A 227 -11.25 3.70 -10.42
N LEU A 228 -10.99 4.13 -9.19
CA LEU A 228 -11.86 5.01 -8.44
C LEU A 228 -11.12 6.28 -8.00
N ASP A 229 -10.76 6.41 -6.74
CA ASP A 229 -10.05 7.59 -6.24
C ASP A 229 -8.52 7.38 -6.24
N GLY A 230 -7.75 8.47 -6.29
CA GLY A 230 -6.30 8.39 -6.19
C GLY A 230 -5.85 8.06 -4.77
N ILE A 231 -6.13 8.96 -3.85
CA ILE A 231 -5.88 8.78 -2.42
C ILE A 231 -7.19 9.05 -1.67
N ALA A 232 -7.71 8.03 -0.98
CA ALA A 232 -8.98 8.10 -0.26
C ALA A 232 -8.78 7.91 1.24
N LEU A 233 -9.19 8.92 2.03
CA LEU A 233 -9.24 8.88 3.49
C LEU A 233 -10.70 8.65 3.90
N PHE A 234 -11.01 7.45 4.36
CA PHE A 234 -12.37 7.07 4.75
C PHE A 234 -12.80 7.68 6.09
N ALA A 235 -14.06 7.51 6.42
CA ALA A 235 -14.72 8.19 7.52
C ALA A 235 -13.99 8.01 8.87
N GLY A 236 -13.71 9.12 9.57
CA GLY A 236 -13.00 9.11 10.85
C GLY A 236 -11.47 9.01 10.76
N SER A 237 -10.90 8.80 9.57
CA SER A 237 -9.45 8.82 9.38
C SER A 237 -8.88 10.20 9.71
N SER A 238 -7.91 10.27 10.63
CA SER A 238 -7.50 11.54 11.22
C SER A 238 -5.98 11.68 11.37
N ASN A 239 -5.53 12.94 11.41
CA ASN A 239 -4.11 13.26 11.62
C ASN A 239 -3.14 12.63 10.60
N ASN A 240 -3.62 12.28 9.40
CA ASN A 240 -2.78 11.77 8.33
C ASN A 240 -2.17 12.94 7.53
N ILE A 241 -0.98 12.73 6.97
CA ILE A 241 -0.27 13.73 6.17
C ILE A 241 -0.12 13.18 4.75
N ILE A 242 -0.70 13.90 3.78
CA ILE A 242 -0.65 13.58 2.35
C ILE A 242 0.13 14.70 1.66
N THR A 243 1.39 14.44 1.31
CA THR A 243 2.27 15.51 0.85
C THR A 243 3.16 15.09 -0.33
N ASN A 244 3.45 16.05 -1.21
CA ASN A 244 4.39 15.88 -2.33
C ASN A 244 4.03 14.72 -3.30
N ASN A 245 2.75 14.31 -3.38
CA ASN A 245 2.33 13.27 -4.31
C ASN A 245 1.93 13.86 -5.67
N THR A 246 2.09 13.07 -6.72
CA THR A 246 1.48 13.30 -8.03
C THR A 246 0.29 12.37 -8.17
N VAL A 247 -0.91 12.93 -8.34
CA VAL A 247 -2.19 12.20 -8.32
C VAL A 247 -2.97 12.53 -9.58
N GLU A 248 -3.10 11.58 -10.52
CA GLU A 248 -3.63 11.90 -11.84
C GLU A 248 -4.42 10.77 -12.53
N GLY A 249 -5.44 11.13 -13.30
CA GLY A 249 -6.15 10.22 -14.22
C GLY A 249 -7.07 9.21 -13.57
N HIS A 250 -7.60 9.49 -12.38
CA HIS A 250 -8.43 8.55 -11.63
C HIS A 250 -9.89 8.51 -12.10
N GLY A 251 -10.55 7.36 -11.93
CA GLY A 251 -11.96 7.16 -12.25
C GLY A 251 -12.27 7.09 -13.74
N MET A 252 -11.27 7.04 -14.62
CA MET A 252 -11.47 7.05 -16.06
C MET A 252 -12.07 5.75 -16.61
N TYR A 253 -11.89 4.65 -15.90
CA TYR A 253 -12.38 3.31 -16.29
C TYR A 253 -13.74 2.96 -15.69
N ARG A 254 -14.33 3.83 -14.91
CA ARG A 254 -15.58 3.54 -14.23
C ARG A 254 -16.73 3.32 -15.22
N THR A 255 -17.51 2.30 -14.93
CA THR A 255 -18.79 2.00 -15.61
C THR A 255 -20.00 2.37 -14.75
N SER A 256 -19.81 2.81 -13.51
CA SER A 256 -20.85 3.15 -12.55
C SER A 256 -20.81 4.63 -12.14
N VAL A 257 -21.84 5.07 -11.42
CA VAL A 257 -22.03 6.44 -10.88
C VAL A 257 -21.07 6.79 -9.72
N ARG A 258 -20.00 6.03 -9.52
CA ARG A 258 -19.08 6.21 -8.40
C ARG A 258 -17.97 7.20 -8.74
N ARG A 259 -17.28 7.64 -7.69
CA ARG A 259 -16.23 8.65 -7.62
C ARG A 259 -15.04 8.39 -8.55
N GLY A 260 -14.27 9.42 -8.77
CA GLY A 260 -13.00 9.41 -9.49
C GLY A 260 -12.22 10.66 -9.14
N ASN A 261 -12.06 10.90 -7.82
CA ASN A 261 -11.37 12.07 -7.32
C ASN A 261 -9.86 11.85 -7.29
N GLY A 262 -9.11 12.92 -7.32
CA GLY A 262 -7.68 12.84 -7.03
C GLY A 262 -7.44 12.47 -5.57
N ILE A 263 -7.80 13.35 -4.65
CA ILE A 263 -7.71 13.15 -3.21
C ILE A 263 -9.07 13.43 -2.57
N ILE A 264 -9.56 12.52 -1.74
CA ILE A 264 -10.83 12.67 -1.03
C ILE A 264 -10.67 12.45 0.47
N LEU A 265 -11.21 13.38 1.26
CA LEU A 265 -11.38 13.25 2.71
C LEU A 265 -12.86 13.00 2.98
N PHE A 266 -13.19 11.81 3.46
CA PHE A 266 -14.55 11.44 3.81
C PHE A 266 -14.98 12.06 5.14
N ASN A 267 -16.28 12.04 5.40
CA ASN A 267 -16.91 12.58 6.59
C ASN A 267 -16.25 12.08 7.90
N ARG A 268 -16.37 12.86 8.97
CA ARG A 268 -15.75 12.65 10.30
C ARG A 268 -14.21 12.66 10.34
N GLY A 269 -13.52 12.73 9.19
CA GLY A 269 -12.06 12.89 9.15
C GLY A 269 -11.62 14.25 9.69
N THR A 270 -10.64 14.28 10.59
CA THR A 270 -10.18 15.52 11.22
C THR A 270 -8.67 15.60 11.38
N GLY A 271 -8.13 16.81 11.37
CA GLY A 271 -6.70 17.04 11.60
C GLY A 271 -5.79 16.53 10.48
N ASN A 272 -6.35 16.14 9.33
CA ASN A 272 -5.52 15.70 8.20
C ASN A 272 -4.88 16.92 7.50
N VAL A 273 -3.67 16.71 6.98
CA VAL A 273 -2.94 17.72 6.21
C VAL A 273 -2.75 17.21 4.77
N VAL A 274 -3.26 17.99 3.81
CA VAL A 274 -3.07 17.72 2.37
C VAL A 274 -2.28 18.88 1.78
N GLU A 275 -1.00 18.68 1.48
CA GLU A 275 -0.14 19.79 1.08
C GLU A 275 0.86 19.43 -0.02
N ASN A 276 1.23 20.43 -0.82
CA ASN A 276 2.27 20.32 -1.85
C ASN A 276 2.03 19.18 -2.86
N ASN A 277 0.78 18.76 -3.09
CA ASN A 277 0.46 17.72 -4.07
C ASN A 277 0.18 18.34 -5.44
N LEU A 278 0.54 17.61 -6.50
CA LEU A 278 0.10 17.86 -7.87
C LEU A 278 -1.09 16.95 -8.17
N VAL A 279 -2.26 17.54 -8.43
CA VAL A 279 -3.52 16.78 -8.64
C VAL A 279 -4.17 17.21 -9.95
N ARG A 280 -4.29 16.29 -10.93
CA ARG A 280 -4.79 16.68 -12.25
C ARG A 280 -5.45 15.55 -13.03
N GLY A 281 -6.32 15.95 -13.95
CA GLY A 281 -6.90 15.05 -14.96
C GLY A 281 -7.77 13.94 -14.38
N ASN A 282 -8.32 14.12 -13.18
CA ASN A 282 -9.19 13.15 -12.55
C ASN A 282 -10.64 13.28 -13.05
N ALA A 283 -11.39 12.19 -13.04
CA ALA A 283 -12.73 12.16 -13.59
C ALA A 283 -13.69 13.14 -12.89
N ASP A 284 -13.60 13.20 -11.57
CA ASP A 284 -14.40 14.08 -10.73
C ASP A 284 -13.53 15.23 -10.14
N ASN A 285 -13.51 15.42 -8.83
CA ASN A 285 -12.76 16.51 -8.24
C ASN A 285 -11.25 16.26 -8.24
N GLY A 286 -10.50 17.34 -8.14
CA GLY A 286 -9.08 17.25 -7.80
C GLY A 286 -8.91 16.89 -6.33
N ILE A 287 -9.16 17.84 -5.43
CA ILE A 287 -9.16 17.61 -3.97
C ILE A 287 -10.55 17.94 -3.44
N VAL A 288 -11.16 16.99 -2.71
CA VAL A 288 -12.49 17.19 -2.14
C VAL A 288 -12.52 16.82 -0.66
N VAL A 289 -13.11 17.71 0.15
CA VAL A 289 -13.48 17.44 1.53
C VAL A 289 -14.99 17.23 1.59
N GLN A 290 -15.39 16.07 2.12
CA GLN A 290 -16.80 15.69 2.15
C GLN A 290 -17.54 16.35 3.31
N GLY A 291 -18.70 16.92 3.00
CA GLY A 291 -19.64 17.45 3.98
C GLY A 291 -20.43 16.36 4.71
N PRO A 292 -21.41 16.76 5.52
CA PRO A 292 -22.28 15.85 6.25
C PRO A 292 -23.00 14.89 5.31
N VAL A 293 -23.11 13.62 5.70
CA VAL A 293 -23.83 12.56 4.96
C VAL A 293 -24.78 11.86 5.91
N GLY A 294 -26.07 12.04 5.72
CA GLY A 294 -27.07 11.51 6.63
C GLY A 294 -26.89 12.07 8.05
N ALA A 295 -26.72 11.21 9.04
CA ALA A 295 -26.45 11.60 10.44
C ALA A 295 -24.95 11.83 10.74
N ASN A 296 -24.05 11.56 9.79
CA ASN A 296 -22.62 11.73 10.01
C ASN A 296 -22.21 13.18 9.74
N ALA A 297 -21.42 13.76 10.66
CA ALA A 297 -20.79 15.06 10.47
C ALA A 297 -19.84 15.05 9.26
N GLY A 298 -19.63 16.21 8.64
CA GLY A 298 -18.63 16.39 7.60
C GLY A 298 -17.19 16.16 8.10
N ALA A 299 -16.25 16.14 7.20
CA ALA A 299 -14.84 16.19 7.54
C ALA A 299 -14.44 17.62 7.90
N THR A 300 -13.88 17.85 9.08
CA THR A 300 -13.64 19.18 9.66
C THR A 300 -12.22 19.31 10.24
N ASN A 301 -11.79 20.55 10.48
CA ASN A 301 -10.47 20.84 11.05
C ASN A 301 -9.28 20.23 10.25
N ASN A 302 -9.44 20.07 8.93
CA ASN A 302 -8.36 19.62 8.05
C ASN A 302 -7.64 20.84 7.45
N THR A 303 -6.39 20.64 7.05
CA THR A 303 -5.58 21.68 6.41
C THR A 303 -5.23 21.26 4.98
N ILE A 304 -5.66 22.04 3.99
CA ILE A 304 -5.43 21.79 2.57
C ILE A 304 -4.68 23.00 2.00
N ARG A 305 -3.37 22.84 1.78
CA ARG A 305 -2.54 24.00 1.43
C ARG A 305 -1.46 23.70 0.39
N PHE A 306 -1.10 24.74 -0.36
CA PHE A 306 0.01 24.73 -1.33
C PHE A 306 -0.08 23.63 -2.38
N ASN A 307 -1.27 23.09 -2.64
CA ASN A 307 -1.46 22.11 -3.70
C ASN A 307 -1.62 22.80 -5.05
N LEU A 308 -1.21 22.11 -6.11
CA LEU A 308 -1.47 22.48 -7.48
C LEU A 308 -2.51 21.52 -8.04
N SER A 309 -3.77 21.98 -8.18
CA SER A 309 -4.89 21.15 -8.65
C SER A 309 -5.51 21.78 -9.89
N PHE A 310 -5.50 21.06 -11.04
CA PHE A 310 -6.05 21.59 -12.27
C PHE A 310 -6.46 20.54 -13.30
N GLY A 311 -7.41 20.92 -14.14
CA GLY A 311 -7.86 20.07 -15.25
C GLY A 311 -8.54 18.79 -14.78
N ASN A 312 -9.12 18.79 -13.60
CA ASN A 312 -9.97 17.74 -13.08
C ASN A 312 -11.40 17.93 -13.60
N SER A 313 -12.35 17.08 -13.19
CA SER A 313 -13.71 17.10 -13.71
C SER A 313 -13.81 16.77 -15.21
N VAL A 314 -12.93 15.86 -15.67
CA VAL A 314 -12.87 15.48 -17.10
C VAL A 314 -13.99 14.52 -17.51
N ARG A 315 -14.64 13.86 -16.54
CA ARG A 315 -15.81 12.99 -16.70
C ARG A 315 -16.80 13.28 -15.57
N PRO A 316 -17.67 14.28 -15.73
CA PRO A 316 -18.63 14.62 -14.67
C PRO A 316 -19.48 13.41 -14.30
N PRO A 317 -19.93 13.30 -13.04
CA PRO A 317 -20.65 12.15 -12.55
C PRO A 317 -21.88 11.83 -13.40
N LEU A 318 -22.09 10.54 -13.66
CA LEU A 318 -23.23 10.04 -14.44
C LEU A 318 -24.58 10.30 -13.73
N ASN A 319 -24.56 10.59 -12.43
CA ASN A 319 -25.75 10.96 -11.66
C ASN A 319 -25.64 12.40 -11.19
N PRO A 320 -26.33 13.34 -11.82
CA PRO A 320 -26.35 14.74 -11.43
C PRO A 320 -27.19 15.01 -10.18
N ASN A 321 -27.61 13.98 -9.39
CA ASN A 321 -28.42 14.19 -8.20
C ASN A 321 -27.67 15.05 -7.19
N PRO A 322 -27.98 16.35 -7.04
CA PRO A 322 -27.23 17.26 -6.19
C PRO A 322 -27.38 16.97 -4.68
N GLY A 323 -28.28 16.08 -4.31
CA GLY A 323 -28.54 15.70 -2.92
C GLY A 323 -27.84 14.42 -2.47
N GLY A 324 -27.11 13.72 -3.36
CA GLY A 324 -26.38 12.52 -2.98
C GLY A 324 -24.95 12.83 -2.49
N PRO A 325 -24.37 11.97 -1.66
CA PRO A 325 -23.02 12.18 -1.12
C PRO A 325 -21.92 12.27 -2.18
N PHE A 326 -22.23 11.85 -3.42
CA PHE A 326 -21.30 11.80 -4.55
C PHE A 326 -21.84 12.52 -5.80
N GLY A 327 -22.95 13.27 -5.68
CA GLY A 327 -23.56 14.01 -6.77
C GLY A 327 -23.14 15.47 -6.79
N GLY A 328 -23.58 16.19 -7.83
CA GLY A 328 -23.37 17.63 -8.01
C GLY A 328 -22.16 18.01 -8.86
N PRO A 329 -21.91 19.30 -9.05
CA PRO A 329 -20.77 19.79 -9.83
C PRO A 329 -19.45 19.40 -9.16
N THR A 330 -18.44 19.23 -9.98
CA THR A 330 -17.08 18.85 -9.58
C THR A 330 -16.08 19.96 -9.92
N PHE A 331 -15.02 20.07 -9.10
CA PHE A 331 -14.06 21.17 -9.14
C PHE A 331 -12.64 20.68 -8.94
N ASP A 332 -11.66 21.52 -9.25
CA ASP A 332 -10.27 21.23 -8.85
C ASP A 332 -10.10 21.24 -7.33
N LEU A 333 -10.78 22.16 -6.65
CA LEU A 333 -10.85 22.20 -5.19
C LEU A 333 -12.31 22.28 -4.75
N GLN A 334 -12.74 21.40 -3.86
CA GLN A 334 -14.11 21.41 -3.35
C GLN A 334 -14.16 21.12 -1.85
N ASP A 335 -14.90 21.96 -1.12
CA ASP A 335 -15.34 21.66 0.25
C ASP A 335 -16.87 21.57 0.27
N ARG A 336 -17.40 20.45 0.71
CA ARG A 336 -18.87 20.22 0.77
C ARG A 336 -19.47 20.52 2.14
N ASN A 337 -18.66 21.05 3.07
CA ASN A 337 -19.16 21.59 4.30
C ASN A 337 -19.66 23.02 4.11
N VAL A 338 -20.58 23.44 4.97
CA VAL A 338 -21.04 24.84 5.00
C VAL A 338 -19.85 25.71 5.42
N ASP A 339 -19.52 26.72 4.60
CA ASP A 339 -18.43 27.66 4.85
C ASP A 339 -17.10 26.97 5.23
N CYS A 340 -16.82 25.79 4.63
CA CYS A 340 -15.68 24.93 4.90
C CYS A 340 -15.55 24.38 6.33
N ASP A 341 -16.45 24.69 7.26
CA ASP A 341 -16.60 24.13 8.61
C ASP A 341 -15.25 23.83 9.32
N ASN A 342 -14.47 24.89 9.59
CA ASN A 342 -13.12 24.85 10.18
C ASN A 342 -12.03 24.14 9.35
N ASN A 343 -12.27 23.73 8.11
CA ASN A 343 -11.19 23.33 7.23
C ASN A 343 -10.42 24.56 6.75
N VAL A 344 -9.10 24.49 6.81
CA VAL A 344 -8.21 25.58 6.40
C VAL A 344 -7.70 25.30 4.99
N TRP A 345 -8.15 26.14 4.04
CA TRP A 345 -7.66 26.14 2.67
C TRP A 345 -6.76 27.35 2.47
N PHE A 346 -5.49 27.13 2.08
CA PHE A 346 -4.54 28.22 1.98
C PHE A 346 -3.48 28.00 0.90
N GLY A 347 -3.22 29.02 0.07
CA GLY A 347 -2.10 29.05 -0.87
C GLY A 347 -2.18 28.01 -1.98
N ASN A 348 -3.36 27.42 -2.24
CA ASN A 348 -3.53 26.45 -3.33
C ASN A 348 -3.58 27.15 -4.69
N ARG A 349 -3.15 26.46 -5.75
CA ARG A 349 -3.29 26.90 -7.14
C ARG A 349 -4.27 25.97 -7.87
N TYR A 350 -5.22 26.54 -8.59
CA TYR A 350 -6.35 25.81 -9.17
C TYR A 350 -6.92 26.52 -10.41
N ARG A 351 -7.78 25.88 -11.18
CA ARG A 351 -8.61 26.51 -12.23
C ARG A 351 -10.05 26.71 -11.75
N THR A 352 -10.60 25.75 -11.04
CA THR A 352 -11.97 25.78 -10.53
C THR A 352 -12.02 25.44 -9.06
N ALA A 353 -12.82 26.17 -8.28
CA ALA A 353 -12.92 25.96 -6.84
C ALA A 353 -14.31 26.34 -6.30
N PHE A 354 -14.79 25.61 -5.29
CA PHE A 354 -16.07 25.89 -4.63
C PHE A 354 -16.07 25.25 -3.22
N PRO A 355 -16.64 25.94 -2.22
CA PRO A 355 -17.08 27.34 -2.19
C PRO A 355 -15.89 28.32 -2.09
N ALA A 356 -16.18 29.60 -1.90
CA ALA A 356 -15.17 30.68 -1.87
C ALA A 356 -14.09 30.47 -0.80
N CYS A 357 -14.39 29.84 0.33
CA CYS A 357 -13.42 29.53 1.40
C CYS A 357 -12.28 28.61 0.94
N THR A 358 -12.44 27.84 -0.12
CA THR A 358 -11.37 27.00 -0.69
C THR A 358 -10.27 27.79 -1.41
N THR A 359 -10.50 29.10 -1.65
CA THR A 359 -9.62 29.95 -2.46
C THR A 359 -8.73 30.88 -1.62
N THR A 360 -8.76 30.79 -0.29
CA THR A 360 -8.05 31.68 0.62
C THR A 360 -6.54 31.70 0.35
N GLY A 361 -5.99 32.89 0.09
CA GLY A 361 -4.55 33.05 -0.20
C GLY A 361 -4.02 32.23 -1.37
N GLY A 362 -4.91 31.63 -2.16
CA GLY A 362 -4.57 30.88 -3.36
C GLY A 362 -4.68 31.72 -4.63
N ALA A 363 -4.32 31.16 -5.75
CA ALA A 363 -4.42 31.83 -7.04
C ALA A 363 -4.96 30.88 -8.13
N PRO A 364 -5.87 31.33 -8.98
CA PRO A 364 -6.22 30.62 -10.21
C PRO A 364 -5.01 30.57 -11.16
N ILE A 365 -4.94 29.50 -11.99
CA ILE A 365 -3.87 29.28 -12.96
C ILE A 365 -4.42 29.26 -14.40
#